data_c52073d850aa1f220e10c9f3246c983e
#
_entry.id   c52073d850aa1f220e10c9f3246c983e
#
_cell.length_a   1.000
_cell.length_b   1.000
_cell.length_c   1.000
_cell.angle_alpha   90.00
_cell.angle_beta   90.00
_cell.angle_gamma   90.00
#
_symmetry.space_group_name_H-M   'P 1'
#
loop_
_entity.id
_entity.type
_entity.pdbx_description
1 polymer ?
#
loop_
_entity_poly.entity_id
_entity_poly.type
_entity_poly.pdbx_seq_one_letter_code
_entity_poly.pdbx_strand_id
1 'polypeptide(L)'
;MKFQISNLKSQIGFTLIEVTIAITLLALIAMTLYGAFYLGHRAVEKSQARSDESQKIRSREDLLAGYIRSAYPYRPSREVPSVFFSGQEDRLSFVSALSSGMGGRGLSEVTISWEGGEDGTGLLTLEEKIPLRLGGEGDNGGYRNSVVLGQGVRGFRIDYLDLQGGEENWVDQWDGKERKALPRAVRLSHQGEKGEEIQQVFPIMMSVLTP
;
A
#
# COMPACT_ATOMS: atom_id res chain seq x y z
N MET A 1 -34.88 90.39 -5.11
CA MET A 1 -33.57 90.07 -4.53
C MET A 1 -33.56 88.61 -4.15
N LYS A 2 -32.87 87.75 -4.91
CA LYS A 2 -32.71 86.31 -4.59
C LYS A 2 -31.31 86.11 -4.02
N PHE A 3 -31.24 85.74 -2.76
CA PHE A 3 -29.97 85.32 -2.14
C PHE A 3 -29.71 83.89 -2.52
N GLN A 4 -28.64 83.64 -3.30
CA GLN A 4 -28.10 82.29 -3.51
C GLN A 4 -27.15 81.98 -2.35
N ILE A 5 -27.52 80.97 -1.56
CA ILE A 5 -26.64 80.39 -0.56
C ILE A 5 -25.78 79.36 -1.30
N SER A 6 -24.53 79.68 -1.57
CA SER A 6 -23.55 78.75 -2.10
C SER A 6 -23.17 77.74 -1.02
N ASN A 7 -23.54 76.47 -1.23
CA ASN A 7 -23.08 75.32 -0.42
C ASN A 7 -21.56 75.15 -0.61
N LEU A 8 -20.79 75.69 0.29
CA LEU A 8 -19.39 75.36 0.47
C LEU A 8 -19.28 73.96 0.99
N LYS A 9 -19.09 72.94 0.10
CA LYS A 9 -18.64 71.63 0.47
C LYS A 9 -17.24 71.74 1.06
N SER A 10 -17.12 71.69 2.41
CA SER A 10 -15.86 71.55 3.10
C SER A 10 -15.18 70.25 2.62
N GLN A 11 -14.14 70.41 1.83
CA GLN A 11 -13.25 69.27 1.53
C GLN A 11 -12.35 69.04 2.72
N ILE A 12 -12.73 68.08 3.56
CA ILE A 12 -11.92 67.64 4.69
C ILE A 12 -10.80 66.80 4.11
N GLY A 13 -9.61 67.38 3.94
CA GLY A 13 -8.41 66.65 3.55
C GLY A 13 -7.93 65.75 4.69
N PHE A 14 -7.43 64.55 4.36
CA PHE A 14 -6.84 63.65 5.32
C PHE A 14 -5.63 64.26 6.00
N THR A 15 -5.52 64.11 7.32
CA THR A 15 -4.35 64.54 8.08
C THR A 15 -3.21 63.52 7.91
N LEU A 16 -1.97 64.01 7.94
CA LEU A 16 -0.78 63.15 7.79
C LEU A 16 -0.76 62.06 8.89
N ILE A 17 -1.24 62.35 10.09
CA ILE A 17 -1.32 61.40 11.20
C ILE A 17 -2.35 60.28 10.95
N GLU A 18 -3.48 60.59 10.30
CA GLU A 18 -4.50 59.63 9.98
C GLU A 18 -4.00 58.62 8.94
N VAL A 19 -3.22 59.07 7.94
CA VAL A 19 -2.60 58.19 6.95
C VAL A 19 -1.53 57.31 7.60
N THR A 20 -0.71 57.83 8.53
CA THR A 20 0.31 57.02 9.22
C THR A 20 -0.32 55.94 10.10
N ILE A 21 -1.39 56.29 10.83
CA ILE A 21 -2.12 55.29 11.63
C ILE A 21 -2.77 54.23 10.73
N ALA A 22 -3.39 54.63 9.63
CA ALA A 22 -4.01 53.68 8.70
C ALA A 22 -2.99 52.71 8.11
N ILE A 23 -1.81 53.15 7.68
CA ILE A 23 -0.75 52.31 7.15
C ILE A 23 -0.19 51.36 8.23
N THR A 24 0.01 51.85 9.46
CA THR A 24 0.50 51.00 10.56
C THR A 24 -0.49 49.90 10.93
N LEU A 25 -1.80 50.22 10.98
CA LEU A 25 -2.85 49.23 11.22
C LEU A 25 -2.93 48.21 10.06
N LEU A 26 -2.85 48.66 8.81
CA LEU A 26 -2.84 47.82 7.64
C LEU A 26 -1.63 46.86 7.67
N ALA A 27 -0.43 47.36 8.04
CA ALA A 27 0.77 46.54 8.16
C ALA A 27 0.63 45.46 9.26
N LEU A 28 0.04 45.79 10.41
CA LEU A 28 -0.24 44.84 11.48
C LEU A 28 -1.22 43.74 11.04
N ILE A 29 -2.30 44.10 10.35
CA ILE A 29 -3.28 43.16 9.81
C ILE A 29 -2.60 42.26 8.78
N ALA A 30 -1.82 42.81 7.86
CA ALA A 30 -1.11 42.03 6.87
C ALA A 30 -0.12 41.01 7.49
N MET A 31 0.58 41.43 8.54
CA MET A 31 1.53 40.59 9.27
C MET A 31 0.84 39.43 10.00
N THR A 32 -0.30 39.69 10.64
CA THR A 32 -1.10 38.66 11.32
C THR A 32 -1.70 37.66 10.32
N LEU A 33 -2.22 38.15 9.19
CA LEU A 33 -2.74 37.30 8.12
C LEU A 33 -1.65 36.40 7.49
N TYR A 34 -0.46 37.01 7.24
CA TYR A 34 0.67 36.24 6.71
C TYR A 34 1.11 35.14 7.69
N GLY A 35 1.20 35.45 8.99
CA GLY A 35 1.52 34.48 10.03
C GLY A 35 0.50 33.32 10.09
N ALA A 36 -0.79 33.63 10.02
CA ALA A 36 -1.86 32.63 10.01
C ALA A 36 -1.80 31.75 8.77
N PHE A 37 -1.57 32.34 7.59
CA PHE A 37 -1.40 31.60 6.33
C PHE A 37 -0.18 30.65 6.36
N TYR A 38 0.95 31.15 6.86
CA TYR A 38 2.17 30.35 6.95
C TYR A 38 2.01 29.13 7.88
N LEU A 39 1.39 29.33 9.05
CA LEU A 39 1.10 28.23 9.97
C LEU A 39 0.09 27.23 9.40
N GLY A 40 -0.94 27.73 8.71
CA GLY A 40 -1.94 26.91 8.04
C GLY A 40 -1.33 26.05 6.95
N HIS A 41 -0.48 26.63 6.09
CA HIS A 41 0.20 25.90 5.01
C HIS A 41 1.10 24.77 5.56
N ARG A 42 1.89 25.08 6.59
CA ARG A 42 2.77 24.09 7.24
C ARG A 42 2.00 22.96 7.93
N ALA A 43 0.83 23.24 8.49
CA ALA A 43 -0.04 22.22 9.07
C ALA A 43 -0.61 21.27 8.00
N VAL A 44 -1.03 21.83 6.85
CA VAL A 44 -1.53 21.07 5.71
C VAL A 44 -0.44 20.17 5.12
N GLU A 45 0.76 20.70 4.87
CA GLU A 45 1.90 19.91 4.35
C GLU A 45 2.25 18.72 5.25
N LYS A 46 2.30 18.96 6.56
CA LYS A 46 2.58 17.88 7.54
C LYS A 46 1.47 16.82 7.59
N SER A 47 0.21 17.24 7.43
CA SER A 47 -0.94 16.35 7.38
C SER A 47 -0.94 15.51 6.11
N GLN A 48 -0.65 16.14 4.96
CA GLN A 48 -0.56 15.46 3.67
C GLN A 48 0.55 14.40 3.65
N ALA A 49 1.75 14.76 4.12
CA ALA A 49 2.87 13.80 4.17
C ALA A 49 2.54 12.53 4.99
N ARG A 50 1.86 12.69 6.14
CA ARG A 50 1.40 11.55 6.95
C ARG A 50 0.29 10.75 6.28
N SER A 51 -0.63 11.43 5.59
CA SER A 51 -1.71 10.79 4.85
C SER A 51 -1.18 9.97 3.69
N ASP A 52 -0.21 10.51 2.92
CA ASP A 52 0.40 9.84 1.78
C ASP A 52 1.17 8.57 2.21
N GLU A 53 1.88 8.63 3.33
CA GLU A 53 2.59 7.47 3.88
C GLU A 53 1.61 6.37 4.32
N SER A 54 0.56 6.74 5.07
CA SER A 54 -0.49 5.80 5.49
C SER A 54 -1.23 5.20 4.29
N GLN A 55 -1.46 5.97 3.24
CA GLN A 55 -2.11 5.51 2.02
C GLN A 55 -1.23 4.53 1.25
N LYS A 56 0.09 4.78 1.16
CA LYS A 56 1.04 3.85 0.54
C LYS A 56 1.09 2.50 1.26
N ILE A 57 1.09 2.50 2.59
CA ILE A 57 1.07 1.27 3.39
C ILE A 57 -0.22 0.49 3.10
N ARG A 58 -1.38 1.11 3.19
CA ARG A 58 -2.68 0.47 2.90
C ARG A 58 -2.75 -0.07 1.48
N SER A 59 -2.28 0.68 0.48
CA SER A 59 -2.26 0.23 -0.91
C SER A 59 -1.41 -1.02 -1.12
N ARG A 60 -0.30 -1.16 -0.40
CA ARG A 60 0.56 -2.35 -0.45
C ARG A 60 -0.11 -3.55 0.21
N GLU A 61 -0.75 -3.34 1.36
CA GLU A 61 -1.53 -4.37 2.06
C GLU A 61 -2.71 -4.85 1.23
N ASP A 62 -3.45 -3.93 0.61
CA ASP A 62 -4.58 -4.24 -0.27
C ASP A 62 -4.13 -5.01 -1.51
N LEU A 63 -2.99 -4.66 -2.07
CA LEU A 63 -2.39 -5.35 -3.21
C LEU A 63 -2.01 -6.80 -2.83
N LEU A 64 -1.31 -6.99 -1.72
CA LEU A 64 -0.98 -8.30 -1.16
C LEU A 64 -2.24 -9.14 -0.92
N ALA A 65 -3.21 -8.54 -0.22
CA ALA A 65 -4.49 -9.19 0.07
C ALA A 65 -5.22 -9.61 -1.21
N GLY A 66 -5.21 -8.74 -2.22
CA GLY A 66 -5.82 -9.02 -3.52
C GLY A 66 -5.20 -10.24 -4.20
N TYR A 67 -3.88 -10.30 -4.29
CA TYR A 67 -3.18 -11.42 -4.91
C TYR A 67 -3.38 -12.73 -4.15
N ILE A 68 -3.20 -12.74 -2.83
CA ILE A 68 -3.31 -13.97 -2.02
C ILE A 68 -4.76 -14.49 -2.01
N ARG A 69 -5.75 -13.62 -1.83
CA ARG A 69 -7.18 -14.02 -1.84
C ARG A 69 -7.61 -14.59 -3.19
N SER A 70 -6.97 -14.13 -4.28
CA SER A 70 -7.22 -14.58 -5.65
C SER A 70 -6.30 -15.74 -6.06
N ALA A 71 -5.61 -16.38 -5.12
CA ALA A 71 -4.80 -17.56 -5.41
C ALA A 71 -5.68 -18.64 -6.09
N TYR A 72 -5.19 -19.13 -7.24
CA TYR A 72 -5.92 -20.05 -8.11
C TYR A 72 -5.27 -21.43 -8.09
N PRO A 73 -6.03 -22.53 -7.96
CA PRO A 73 -5.51 -23.90 -7.95
C PRO A 73 -5.10 -24.33 -9.36
N TYR A 74 -4.08 -23.67 -9.91
CA TYR A 74 -3.58 -23.95 -11.25
C TYR A 74 -2.88 -25.30 -11.31
N ARG A 75 -3.27 -26.13 -12.28
CA ARG A 75 -2.70 -27.45 -12.54
C ARG A 75 -1.83 -27.39 -13.80
N PRO A 76 -0.49 -27.51 -13.68
CA PRO A 76 0.41 -27.44 -14.82
C PRO A 76 0.20 -28.55 -15.84
N SER A 77 -0.24 -29.74 -15.37
CA SER A 77 -0.55 -30.90 -16.22
C SER A 77 -1.92 -31.46 -15.88
N ARG A 78 -2.60 -32.01 -16.90
CA ARG A 78 -3.86 -32.75 -16.71
C ARG A 78 -3.65 -34.16 -16.18
N GLU A 79 -2.45 -34.71 -16.39
CA GLU A 79 -2.10 -36.09 -16.04
C GLU A 79 -1.71 -36.21 -14.55
N VAL A 80 -1.14 -35.17 -13.98
CA VAL A 80 -0.72 -35.16 -12.57
C VAL A 80 -1.59 -34.18 -11.81
N PRO A 81 -2.34 -34.63 -10.80
CA PRO A 81 -3.17 -33.73 -9.96
C PRO A 81 -2.30 -32.96 -8.99
N SER A 82 -1.50 -32.02 -9.51
CA SER A 82 -0.65 -31.14 -8.71
C SER A 82 -1.15 -29.70 -8.82
N VAL A 83 -1.12 -28.96 -7.72
CA VAL A 83 -1.44 -27.55 -7.69
C VAL A 83 -0.14 -26.75 -7.61
N PHE A 84 -0.01 -25.73 -8.45
CA PHE A 84 1.15 -24.83 -8.36
C PHE A 84 0.97 -23.88 -7.19
N PHE A 85 1.55 -24.25 -6.08
CA PHE A 85 1.68 -23.44 -4.88
C PHE A 85 2.88 -23.94 -4.08
N SER A 86 3.85 -23.09 -3.85
CA SER A 86 5.08 -23.39 -3.11
C SER A 86 5.30 -22.35 -2.05
N GLY A 87 5.20 -22.73 -0.79
CA GLY A 87 5.35 -21.87 0.37
C GLY A 87 6.50 -22.32 1.25
N GLN A 88 7.31 -21.34 1.67
CA GLN A 88 8.37 -21.42 2.67
C GLN A 88 8.17 -20.29 3.67
N GLU A 89 8.96 -20.24 4.74
CA GLU A 89 8.85 -19.19 5.76
C GLU A 89 9.14 -17.78 5.23
N ASP A 90 9.98 -17.65 4.20
CA ASP A 90 10.46 -16.38 3.62
C ASP A 90 10.02 -16.15 2.19
N ARG A 91 9.43 -17.19 1.55
CA ARG A 91 9.05 -17.14 0.13
C ARG A 91 7.75 -17.87 -0.13
N LEU A 92 6.90 -17.25 -0.94
CA LEU A 92 5.64 -17.83 -1.39
C LEU A 92 5.49 -17.61 -2.90
N SER A 93 5.33 -18.71 -3.68
CA SER A 93 5.08 -18.67 -5.12
C SER A 93 3.79 -19.39 -5.45
N PHE A 94 2.89 -18.73 -6.19
CA PHE A 94 1.58 -19.25 -6.55
C PHE A 94 1.04 -18.62 -7.82
N VAL A 95 -0.04 -19.15 -8.36
CA VAL A 95 -0.80 -18.52 -9.44
C VAL A 95 -1.96 -17.73 -8.85
N SER A 96 -2.11 -16.48 -9.26
CA SER A 96 -3.25 -15.64 -8.92
C SER A 96 -4.16 -15.42 -10.11
N ALA A 97 -5.46 -15.32 -9.86
CA ALA A 97 -6.46 -14.89 -10.86
C ALA A 97 -6.52 -13.35 -10.98
N LEU A 98 -5.74 -12.64 -10.16
CA LEU A 98 -5.52 -11.21 -10.26
C LEU A 98 -4.20 -10.96 -10.99
N SER A 99 -4.23 -10.04 -11.98
CA SER A 99 -3.03 -9.61 -12.70
C SER A 99 -3.08 -8.10 -12.92
N SER A 100 -2.12 -7.37 -12.34
CA SER A 100 -2.02 -5.93 -12.54
C SER A 100 -1.61 -5.57 -13.97
N GLY A 101 -0.75 -6.38 -14.58
CA GLY A 101 -0.30 -6.20 -15.95
C GLY A 101 -1.38 -6.46 -17.01
N MET A 102 -2.47 -7.17 -16.66
CA MET A 102 -3.61 -7.43 -17.53
C MET A 102 -4.87 -6.64 -17.11
N GLY A 103 -4.71 -5.52 -16.42
CA GLY A 103 -5.84 -4.66 -16.02
C GLY A 103 -6.72 -5.28 -14.93
N GLY A 104 -6.17 -6.06 -14.03
CA GLY A 104 -6.86 -6.63 -12.86
C GLY A 104 -7.50 -7.99 -13.10
N ARG A 105 -7.41 -8.57 -14.29
CA ARG A 105 -7.97 -9.90 -14.61
C ARG A 105 -6.98 -10.73 -15.41
N GLY A 106 -6.90 -12.01 -15.11
CA GLY A 106 -6.02 -12.94 -15.82
C GLY A 106 -5.16 -13.74 -14.83
N LEU A 107 -4.57 -14.83 -15.34
CA LEU A 107 -3.67 -15.64 -14.52
C LEU A 107 -2.25 -15.08 -14.59
N SER A 108 -1.66 -14.85 -13.43
CA SER A 108 -0.26 -14.49 -13.30
C SER A 108 0.44 -15.37 -12.27
N GLU A 109 1.72 -15.63 -12.48
CA GLU A 109 2.59 -16.19 -11.45
C GLU A 109 3.02 -15.06 -10.52
N VAL A 110 2.80 -15.24 -9.24
CA VAL A 110 3.14 -14.27 -8.20
C VAL A 110 4.13 -14.91 -7.25
N THR A 111 5.20 -14.18 -6.98
CA THR A 111 6.19 -14.56 -5.95
C THR A 111 6.30 -13.43 -4.94
N ILE A 112 6.08 -13.74 -3.68
CA ILE A 112 6.34 -12.88 -2.54
C ILE A 112 7.62 -13.41 -1.90
N SER A 113 8.63 -12.56 -1.71
CA SER A 113 9.89 -12.98 -1.10
C SER A 113 10.39 -11.93 -0.12
N TRP A 114 10.94 -12.40 0.98
CA TRP A 114 11.68 -11.58 1.93
C TRP A 114 13.16 -11.98 1.89
N GLU A 115 14.01 -11.00 1.65
CA GLU A 115 15.45 -11.15 1.62
C GLU A 115 16.04 -10.43 2.83
N GLY A 116 16.43 -11.22 3.85
CA GLY A 116 17.04 -10.71 5.08
C GLY A 116 18.49 -10.32 4.89
N GLY A 117 18.88 -9.19 5.48
CA GLY A 117 20.27 -8.75 5.59
C GLY A 117 20.93 -9.24 6.89
N GLU A 118 22.23 -8.98 7.02
CA GLU A 118 23.05 -9.37 8.19
C GLU A 118 22.57 -8.70 9.50
N ASP A 119 21.89 -7.58 9.41
CA ASP A 119 21.32 -6.82 10.54
C ASP A 119 19.94 -7.31 10.99
N GLY A 120 19.42 -8.39 10.37
CA GLY A 120 18.09 -8.94 10.64
C GLY A 120 16.96 -8.11 10.05
N THR A 121 17.27 -7.05 9.29
CA THR A 121 16.28 -6.33 8.46
C THR A 121 16.30 -6.87 7.03
N GLY A 122 15.18 -6.80 6.34
CA GLY A 122 15.10 -7.34 4.98
C GLY A 122 14.22 -6.53 4.07
N LEU A 123 14.30 -6.90 2.79
CA LEU A 123 13.48 -6.36 1.72
C LEU A 123 12.34 -7.33 1.41
N LEU A 124 11.10 -6.86 1.55
CA LEU A 124 9.92 -7.60 1.14
C LEU A 124 9.52 -7.16 -0.25
N THR A 125 9.46 -8.12 -1.19
CA THR A 125 9.14 -7.87 -2.60
C THR A 125 7.99 -8.74 -3.07
N LEU A 126 7.24 -8.23 -4.05
CA LEU A 126 6.26 -8.97 -4.82
C LEU A 126 6.67 -8.90 -6.29
N GLU A 127 6.82 -10.05 -6.90
CA GLU A 127 7.10 -10.18 -8.34
C GLU A 127 5.90 -10.82 -9.03
N GLU A 128 5.47 -10.24 -10.14
CA GLU A 128 4.41 -10.77 -11.01
C GLU A 128 4.99 -11.09 -12.38
N LYS A 129 4.68 -12.27 -12.92
CA LYS A 129 5.08 -12.73 -14.26
C LYS A 129 3.89 -13.11 -15.12
N ILE A 130 3.88 -12.63 -16.36
CA ILE A 130 2.88 -12.92 -17.40
C ILE A 130 3.61 -13.07 -18.75
N PRO A 131 3.25 -14.01 -19.62
CA PRO A 131 2.26 -15.07 -19.45
C PRO A 131 2.73 -16.12 -18.45
N LEU A 132 1.76 -16.84 -17.87
CA LEU A 132 2.02 -17.93 -16.96
C LEU A 132 2.80 -19.04 -17.66
N ARG A 133 4.10 -19.16 -17.38
CA ARG A 133 4.98 -20.22 -17.89
C ARG A 133 5.69 -20.88 -16.71
N LEU A 134 5.03 -21.86 -16.14
CA LEU A 134 5.58 -22.61 -15.01
C LEU A 134 6.70 -23.54 -15.49
N GLY A 135 7.91 -23.31 -14.99
CA GLY A 135 9.05 -24.21 -15.18
C GLY A 135 9.75 -24.15 -16.55
N GLY A 136 9.55 -23.09 -17.33
CA GLY A 136 10.27 -22.87 -18.58
C GLY A 136 11.57 -22.11 -18.37
N GLU A 137 12.72 -22.72 -18.65
CA GLU A 137 13.98 -22.03 -18.89
C GLU A 137 13.85 -21.21 -20.18
N GLY A 138 13.63 -19.94 -20.06
CA GLY A 138 13.61 -19.01 -21.20
C GLY A 138 12.91 -17.73 -20.85
N ASP A 139 13.69 -16.71 -20.57
CA ASP A 139 13.24 -15.32 -20.46
C ASP A 139 12.91 -14.77 -21.86
N ASN A 140 11.85 -15.26 -22.45
CA ASN A 140 11.40 -14.85 -23.78
C ASN A 140 10.31 -13.79 -23.68
N GLY A 141 10.63 -12.60 -23.15
CA GLY A 141 9.85 -11.38 -23.38
C GLY A 141 8.46 -11.31 -22.74
N GLY A 142 8.20 -12.03 -21.66
CA GLY A 142 6.98 -11.88 -20.87
C GLY A 142 7.02 -10.60 -20.01
N TYR A 143 5.84 -10.09 -19.66
CA TYR A 143 5.73 -8.99 -18.70
C TYR A 143 6.16 -9.46 -17.32
N ARG A 144 7.10 -8.74 -16.72
CA ARG A 144 7.55 -8.92 -15.34
C ARG A 144 7.41 -7.58 -14.63
N ASN A 145 6.74 -7.60 -13.50
CA ASN A 145 6.62 -6.45 -12.64
C ASN A 145 7.10 -6.81 -11.23
N SER A 146 7.91 -5.96 -10.65
CA SER A 146 8.41 -6.13 -9.29
C SER A 146 8.06 -4.89 -8.46
N VAL A 147 7.44 -5.12 -7.31
CA VAL A 147 7.02 -4.07 -6.37
C VAL A 147 7.66 -4.31 -5.03
N VAL A 148 8.33 -3.29 -4.49
CA VAL A 148 8.84 -3.30 -3.12
C VAL A 148 7.67 -3.03 -2.17
N LEU A 149 7.32 -4.03 -1.36
CA LEU A 149 6.26 -3.95 -0.37
C LEU A 149 6.73 -3.33 0.95
N GLY A 150 7.99 -3.61 1.36
CA GLY A 150 8.57 -3.08 2.57
C GLY A 150 10.10 -3.10 2.53
N GLN A 151 10.72 -2.08 3.12
CA GLN A 151 12.16 -2.01 3.36
C GLN A 151 12.41 -2.00 4.87
N GLY A 152 13.49 -2.65 5.31
CA GLY A 152 13.82 -2.74 6.72
C GLY A 152 12.86 -3.60 7.54
N VAL A 153 12.13 -4.53 6.90
CA VAL A 153 11.21 -5.45 7.55
C VAL A 153 11.97 -6.44 8.42
N ARG A 154 11.59 -6.55 9.70
CA ARG A 154 12.22 -7.46 10.68
C ARG A 154 11.33 -8.64 11.01
N GLY A 155 11.94 -9.80 11.23
CA GLY A 155 11.24 -10.98 11.73
C GLY A 155 10.09 -11.42 10.84
N PHE A 156 10.24 -11.27 9.51
CA PHE A 156 9.20 -11.67 8.56
C PHE A 156 9.08 -13.19 8.50
N ARG A 157 7.82 -13.65 8.50
CA ARG A 157 7.49 -15.06 8.43
C ARG A 157 6.16 -15.28 7.73
N ILE A 158 6.08 -16.38 6.98
CA ILE A 158 4.87 -16.83 6.32
C ILE A 158 4.45 -18.19 6.92
N ASP A 159 3.19 -18.30 7.33
CA ASP A 159 2.58 -19.55 7.76
C ASP A 159 1.35 -19.86 6.92
N TYR A 160 1.01 -21.14 6.82
CA TYR A 160 -0.07 -21.67 5.99
C TYR A 160 -1.07 -22.43 6.83
N LEU A 161 -2.38 -22.14 6.67
CA LEU A 161 -3.44 -22.81 7.40
C LEU A 161 -3.82 -24.13 6.74
N ASP A 162 -3.58 -25.22 7.47
CA ASP A 162 -3.98 -26.58 7.13
C ASP A 162 -5.24 -26.96 7.93
N LEU A 163 -6.23 -27.52 7.24
CA LEU A 163 -7.47 -28.02 7.85
C LEU A 163 -7.59 -29.54 7.75
N GLN A 164 -6.49 -30.28 7.78
CA GLN A 164 -6.54 -31.73 7.79
C GLN A 164 -7.13 -32.23 9.11
N GLY A 165 -8.26 -32.95 9.02
CA GLY A 165 -8.93 -33.54 10.19
C GLY A 165 -9.92 -32.62 10.91
N GLY A 166 -10.18 -31.40 10.40
CA GLY A 166 -11.14 -30.45 11.00
C GLY A 166 -10.55 -29.58 12.11
N GLU A 167 -9.27 -29.73 12.43
CA GLU A 167 -8.54 -28.85 13.34
C GLU A 167 -7.69 -27.85 12.53
N GLU A 168 -7.65 -26.61 12.99
CA GLU A 168 -6.81 -25.56 12.43
C GLU A 168 -5.37 -25.76 12.85
N ASN A 169 -4.49 -26.04 11.89
CA ASN A 169 -3.06 -26.18 12.12
C ASN A 169 -2.27 -25.24 11.21
N TRP A 170 -1.42 -24.42 11.81
CA TRP A 170 -0.53 -23.52 11.07
C TRP A 170 0.82 -24.20 10.86
N VAL A 171 1.22 -24.32 9.57
CA VAL A 171 2.49 -24.92 9.15
C VAL A 171 3.37 -23.88 8.45
N ASP A 172 4.67 -24.02 8.58
CA ASP A 172 5.69 -23.12 8.03
C ASP A 172 6.04 -23.38 6.57
N GLN A 173 5.58 -24.53 6.02
CA GLN A 173 5.84 -24.91 4.64
C GLN A 173 4.60 -25.51 3.99
N TRP A 174 4.43 -25.23 2.69
CA TRP A 174 3.34 -25.78 1.89
C TRP A 174 3.80 -26.17 0.50
N ASP A 175 3.70 -27.45 0.15
CA ASP A 175 3.90 -27.96 -1.22
C ASP A 175 2.55 -28.36 -1.83
N GLY A 176 2.07 -27.55 -2.78
CA GLY A 176 0.82 -27.82 -3.48
C GLY A 176 0.89 -29.03 -4.42
N LYS A 177 2.10 -29.51 -4.76
CA LYS A 177 2.26 -30.76 -5.55
C LYS A 177 1.99 -31.97 -4.69
N GLU A 178 2.49 -32.01 -3.47
CA GLU A 178 2.29 -33.10 -2.53
C GLU A 178 0.87 -33.09 -1.96
N ARG A 179 0.42 -31.92 -1.51
CA ARG A 179 -0.90 -31.74 -0.86
C ARG A 179 -2.06 -31.70 -1.85
N LYS A 180 -1.79 -31.47 -3.14
CA LYS A 180 -2.78 -31.36 -4.24
C LYS A 180 -3.86 -30.32 -3.97
N ALA A 181 -3.61 -29.39 -3.07
CA ALA A 181 -4.56 -28.38 -2.59
C ALA A 181 -3.85 -27.06 -2.27
N LEU A 182 -4.63 -25.98 -2.25
CA LEU A 182 -4.23 -24.70 -1.69
C LEU A 182 -4.42 -24.72 -0.16
N PRO A 183 -3.62 -23.94 0.61
CA PRO A 183 -3.92 -23.71 2.02
C PRO A 183 -5.22 -22.91 2.17
N ARG A 184 -5.85 -22.99 3.32
CA ARG A 184 -7.08 -22.21 3.60
C ARG A 184 -6.82 -20.73 3.77
N ALA A 185 -5.70 -20.39 4.37
CA ALA A 185 -5.25 -19.03 4.55
C ALA A 185 -3.72 -18.98 4.58
N VAL A 186 -3.19 -17.81 4.33
CA VAL A 186 -1.78 -17.45 4.53
C VAL A 186 -1.71 -16.40 5.62
N ARG A 187 -0.84 -16.58 6.59
CA ARG A 187 -0.53 -15.61 7.63
C ARG A 187 0.85 -15.03 7.38
N LEU A 188 0.92 -13.72 7.30
CA LEU A 188 2.16 -12.96 7.27
C LEU A 188 2.40 -12.34 8.64
N SER A 189 3.56 -12.59 9.21
CA SER A 189 3.98 -12.03 10.49
C SER A 189 5.25 -11.21 10.30
N HIS A 190 5.37 -10.08 10.98
CA HIS A 190 6.60 -9.27 11.00
C HIS A 190 6.64 -8.44 12.28
N GLN A 191 7.81 -7.90 12.61
CA GLN A 191 7.97 -6.99 13.74
C GLN A 191 7.64 -5.55 13.32
N GLY A 192 6.79 -4.89 14.09
CA GLY A 192 6.54 -3.47 13.97
C GLY A 192 7.68 -2.60 14.51
N GLU A 193 7.56 -1.29 14.37
CA GLU A 193 8.60 -0.32 14.78
C GLU A 193 8.94 -0.37 16.28
N LYS A 194 7.99 -0.75 17.11
CA LYS A 194 8.16 -0.86 18.58
C LYS A 194 8.52 -2.26 19.05
N GLY A 195 8.77 -3.19 18.09
CA GLY A 195 9.09 -4.58 18.36
C GLY A 195 7.87 -5.47 18.64
N GLU A 196 6.64 -4.94 18.49
CA GLU A 196 5.42 -5.74 18.54
C GLU A 196 5.32 -6.64 17.32
N GLU A 197 4.77 -7.83 17.50
CA GLU A 197 4.47 -8.73 16.39
C GLU A 197 3.17 -8.32 15.72
N ILE A 198 3.24 -8.02 14.43
CA ILE A 198 2.09 -7.71 13.57
C ILE A 198 1.78 -8.94 12.75
N GLN A 199 0.56 -9.43 12.84
CA GLN A 199 0.08 -10.58 12.08
C GLN A 199 -1.09 -10.20 11.19
N GLN A 200 -1.02 -10.62 9.92
CA GLN A 200 -2.09 -10.43 8.95
C GLN A 200 -2.47 -11.77 8.33
N VAL A 201 -3.76 -12.10 8.36
CA VAL A 201 -4.28 -13.37 7.83
C VAL A 201 -5.09 -13.11 6.57
N PHE A 202 -4.71 -13.79 5.49
CA PHE A 202 -5.33 -13.69 4.18
C PHE A 202 -6.01 -15.02 3.82
N PRO A 203 -7.35 -15.11 3.86
CA PRO A 203 -8.04 -16.32 3.43
C PRO A 203 -7.94 -16.48 1.91
N ILE A 204 -7.74 -17.72 1.44
CA ILE A 204 -7.72 -18.07 0.02
C ILE A 204 -9.12 -18.51 -0.39
N MET A 205 -9.76 -17.75 -1.28
CA MET A 205 -11.16 -17.99 -1.63
C MET A 205 -11.39 -19.28 -2.38
N MET A 206 -10.44 -19.71 -3.21
CA MET A 206 -10.53 -20.93 -4.01
C MET A 206 -10.05 -22.20 -3.31
N SER A 207 -9.63 -22.12 -2.07
CA SER A 207 -9.18 -23.27 -1.29
C SER A 207 -10.27 -24.31 -1.02
N VAL A 208 -11.53 -23.89 -1.10
CA VAL A 208 -12.72 -24.76 -0.88
C VAL A 208 -13.07 -25.59 -2.10
N LEU A 209 -12.58 -25.20 -3.29
CA LEU A 209 -12.89 -25.88 -4.56
C LEU A 209 -11.90 -26.98 -4.94
N THR A 210 -10.88 -27.19 -4.13
CA THR A 210 -9.97 -28.34 -4.30
C THR A 210 -10.52 -29.53 -3.53
N PRO A 211 -10.84 -30.64 -4.24
CA PRO A 211 -11.37 -31.86 -3.61
C PRO A 211 -10.35 -32.52 -2.71
#